data_fd9f80a2c72ffd4e2ea4cf7fd938133b
#
_entry.id   fd9f80a2c72ffd4e2ea4cf7fd938133b
#
_cell.length_a   1.000
_cell.length_b   1.000
_cell.length_c   1.000
_cell.angle_alpha   90.00
_cell.angle_beta   90.00
_cell.angle_gamma   90.00
#
_symmetry.space_group_name_H-M   'P 1'
#
loop_
_entity.id
_entity.type
_entity.pdbx_description
1 polymer ?
#
loop_
_entity_poly.entity_id
_entity_poly.type
_entity_poly.pdbx_seq_one_letter_code
_entity_poly.pdbx_strand_id
1 'polypeptide(L)'
;MADAATALERVKDVVDVLYSPGGCPWDGKQTNKSLLKNLLEETYEYVDAVETHDRDNMREELGDVLLQSVVQARVCESDTEDPFGIDEVADRLVNKLITRHPHVFAADDAGNSSDSSDAFDADSNDGGEAAQPESPEAVLALWEKMKQREKHRKSVLEGISRAQGALPRAAKVVSRISKSPNADRLFAAFDEPAAADAQRDDVHPQAASQSESSGDNSAAREKADAYADEILAVVRKARVDGIDIESALRNRLRDVDEKLALI
;
A
#
# COMPACT_ATOMS: atom_id res chain seq x y z
N MET A 1 15.39 -18.76 -34.25
CA MET A 1 14.05 -19.16 -33.74
C MET A 1 13.63 -17.99 -32.87
N ALA A 2 12.54 -17.31 -33.18
CA ALA A 2 12.01 -16.30 -32.29
C ALA A 2 11.63 -17.01 -30.99
N ASP A 3 12.15 -16.53 -29.84
CA ASP A 3 11.76 -17.03 -28.55
C ASP A 3 10.22 -16.90 -28.42
N ALA A 4 9.58 -17.98 -28.02
CA ALA A 4 8.14 -17.93 -27.79
C ALA A 4 7.87 -16.95 -26.61
N ALA A 5 6.98 -15.99 -26.81
CA ALA A 5 6.59 -15.02 -25.81
C ALA A 5 6.25 -15.70 -24.47
N THR A 6 6.75 -15.15 -23.37
CA THR A 6 6.45 -15.62 -22.01
C THR A 6 4.97 -15.46 -21.71
N ALA A 7 4.48 -16.11 -20.65
CA ALA A 7 3.08 -15.94 -20.24
C ALA A 7 2.78 -14.48 -19.86
N LEU A 8 3.74 -13.76 -19.26
CA LEU A 8 3.58 -12.34 -18.89
C LEU A 8 3.50 -11.44 -20.12
N GLU A 9 4.33 -11.67 -21.14
CA GLU A 9 4.25 -10.93 -22.41
C GLU A 9 2.89 -11.16 -23.08
N ARG A 10 2.37 -12.41 -23.08
CA ARG A 10 1.03 -12.69 -23.64
C ARG A 10 -0.10 -11.99 -22.88
N VAL A 11 -0.01 -11.80 -21.56
CA VAL A 11 -1.00 -11.01 -20.81
C VAL A 11 -1.01 -9.57 -21.30
N LYS A 12 0.18 -8.97 -21.48
CA LYS A 12 0.32 -7.62 -22.05
C LYS A 12 -0.33 -7.53 -23.42
N ASP A 13 0.03 -8.45 -24.33
CA ASP A 13 -0.50 -8.47 -25.71
C ASP A 13 -2.04 -8.58 -25.74
N VAL A 14 -2.62 -9.42 -24.88
CA VAL A 14 -4.08 -9.56 -24.77
C VAL A 14 -4.73 -8.28 -24.27
N VAL A 15 -4.15 -7.63 -23.24
CA VAL A 15 -4.66 -6.35 -22.74
C VAL A 15 -4.58 -5.27 -23.83
N ASP A 16 -3.47 -5.20 -24.57
CA ASP A 16 -3.31 -4.26 -25.69
C ASP A 16 -4.40 -4.45 -26.74
N VAL A 17 -4.74 -5.68 -27.09
CA VAL A 17 -5.85 -5.97 -28.02
C VAL A 17 -7.19 -5.50 -27.47
N LEU A 18 -7.47 -5.77 -26.18
CA LEU A 18 -8.74 -5.38 -25.54
C LEU A 18 -8.94 -3.86 -25.49
N TYR A 19 -7.85 -3.10 -25.27
CA TYR A 19 -7.88 -1.64 -25.16
C TYR A 19 -7.65 -0.90 -26.48
N SER A 20 -7.32 -1.61 -27.55
CA SER A 20 -7.10 -1.04 -28.89
C SER A 20 -8.41 -0.68 -29.60
N PRO A 21 -8.40 0.22 -30.58
CA PRO A 21 -9.55 0.49 -31.43
C PRO A 21 -10.07 -0.80 -32.09
N GLY A 22 -11.35 -1.11 -31.87
CA GLY A 22 -11.96 -2.38 -32.31
C GLY A 22 -11.86 -3.52 -31.31
N GLY A 23 -11.20 -3.32 -30.17
CA GLY A 23 -11.18 -4.25 -29.04
C GLY A 23 -12.48 -4.25 -28.22
N CYS A 24 -12.40 -4.45 -26.92
CA CYS A 24 -13.58 -4.49 -26.06
C CYS A 24 -14.14 -3.09 -25.79
N PRO A 25 -15.43 -2.82 -26.13
CA PRO A 25 -16.04 -1.50 -25.90
C PRO A 25 -16.16 -1.10 -24.44
N TRP A 26 -16.12 -2.05 -23.51
CA TRP A 26 -16.16 -1.79 -22.08
C TRP A 26 -14.76 -1.43 -21.56
N ASP A 27 -13.74 -2.21 -21.88
CA ASP A 27 -12.35 -1.97 -21.48
C ASP A 27 -11.84 -0.63 -22.01
N GLY A 28 -12.09 -0.33 -23.28
CA GLY A 28 -11.67 0.93 -23.91
C GLY A 28 -12.29 2.20 -23.31
N LYS A 29 -13.24 2.10 -22.38
CA LYS A 29 -13.85 3.22 -21.64
C LYS A 29 -13.35 3.34 -20.21
N GLN A 30 -12.55 2.39 -19.74
CA GLN A 30 -12.08 2.41 -18.36
C GLN A 30 -11.04 3.51 -18.14
N THR A 31 -10.99 4.00 -16.92
CA THR A 31 -10.01 4.94 -16.42
C THR A 31 -9.34 4.36 -15.19
N ASN A 32 -8.14 4.84 -14.82
CA ASN A 32 -7.52 4.43 -13.58
C ASN A 32 -8.47 4.55 -12.39
N LYS A 33 -9.25 5.64 -12.34
CA LYS A 33 -10.23 5.86 -11.27
C LYS A 33 -11.38 4.86 -11.28
N SER A 34 -11.94 4.49 -12.45
CA SER A 34 -13.04 3.54 -12.52
C SER A 34 -12.64 2.13 -12.12
N LEU A 35 -11.38 1.77 -12.32
CA LEU A 35 -10.80 0.46 -12.01
C LEU A 35 -10.36 0.29 -10.55
N LEU A 36 -10.31 1.37 -9.74
CA LEU A 36 -9.85 1.27 -8.35
C LEU A 36 -10.67 0.29 -7.51
N LYS A 37 -11.98 0.22 -7.73
CA LYS A 37 -12.85 -0.71 -7.01
C LYS A 37 -12.48 -2.17 -7.31
N ASN A 38 -12.24 -2.49 -8.58
CA ASN A 38 -11.87 -3.84 -9.00
C ASN A 38 -10.50 -4.22 -8.40
N LEU A 39 -9.48 -3.35 -8.50
CA LEU A 39 -8.17 -3.61 -7.87
C LEU A 39 -8.28 -3.92 -6.37
N LEU A 40 -9.16 -3.24 -5.64
CA LEU A 40 -9.38 -3.51 -4.22
C LEU A 40 -10.12 -4.82 -4.00
N GLU A 41 -11.12 -5.14 -4.83
CA GLU A 41 -11.91 -6.35 -4.82
C GLU A 41 -10.99 -7.58 -5.00
N GLU A 42 -10.24 -7.67 -6.10
CA GLU A 42 -9.28 -8.75 -6.37
C GLU A 42 -8.23 -8.89 -5.25
N THR A 43 -7.81 -7.75 -4.67
CA THR A 43 -6.88 -7.78 -3.54
C THR A 43 -7.50 -8.44 -2.30
N TYR A 44 -8.78 -8.17 -2.01
CA TYR A 44 -9.46 -8.80 -0.87
C TYR A 44 -9.78 -10.26 -1.15
N GLU A 45 -10.16 -10.64 -2.37
CA GLU A 45 -10.40 -12.02 -2.78
C GLU A 45 -9.10 -12.85 -2.67
N TYR A 46 -7.96 -12.28 -3.08
CA TYR A 46 -6.65 -12.90 -2.84
C TYR A 46 -6.36 -13.09 -1.35
N VAL A 47 -6.67 -12.09 -0.49
CA VAL A 47 -6.51 -12.23 0.97
C VAL A 47 -7.36 -13.37 1.50
N ASP A 48 -8.61 -13.48 1.09
CA ASP A 48 -9.51 -14.56 1.52
C ASP A 48 -9.00 -15.93 1.06
N ALA A 49 -8.54 -16.06 -0.18
CA ALA A 49 -7.94 -17.28 -0.70
C ALA A 49 -6.70 -17.72 0.12
N VAL A 50 -5.85 -16.77 0.54
CA VAL A 50 -4.69 -17.04 1.40
C VAL A 50 -5.13 -17.50 2.79
N GLU A 51 -6.08 -16.81 3.42
CA GLU A 51 -6.53 -17.08 4.78
C GLU A 51 -7.35 -18.37 4.89
N THR A 52 -8.00 -18.79 3.78
CA THR A 52 -8.72 -20.08 3.67
C THR A 52 -7.85 -21.23 3.15
N HIS A 53 -6.59 -20.95 2.79
CA HIS A 53 -5.65 -21.91 2.18
C HIS A 53 -6.14 -22.50 0.84
N ASP A 54 -7.02 -21.80 0.12
CA ASP A 54 -7.50 -22.19 -1.20
C ASP A 54 -6.47 -21.87 -2.28
N ARG A 55 -5.69 -22.90 -2.65
CA ARG A 55 -4.57 -22.77 -3.60
C ARG A 55 -5.03 -22.48 -5.04
N ASP A 56 -6.20 -22.90 -5.41
CA ASP A 56 -6.71 -22.69 -6.77
C ASP A 56 -7.22 -21.25 -6.88
N ASN A 57 -7.98 -20.79 -5.91
CA ASN A 57 -8.42 -19.40 -5.83
C ASN A 57 -7.23 -18.43 -5.69
N MET A 58 -6.18 -18.78 -4.92
CA MET A 58 -4.94 -17.98 -4.88
C MET A 58 -4.29 -17.76 -6.25
N ARG A 59 -4.37 -18.75 -7.16
CA ARG A 59 -3.82 -18.61 -8.53
C ARG A 59 -4.68 -17.69 -9.38
N GLU A 60 -5.99 -17.81 -9.24
CA GLU A 60 -6.98 -16.99 -9.93
C GLU A 60 -6.82 -15.53 -9.53
N GLU A 61 -6.92 -15.22 -8.23
CA GLU A 61 -6.88 -13.86 -7.72
C GLU A 61 -5.51 -13.16 -7.91
N LEU A 62 -4.39 -13.92 -7.86
CA LEU A 62 -3.10 -13.36 -8.26
C LEU A 62 -3.05 -12.99 -9.73
N GLY A 63 -3.73 -13.75 -10.57
CA GLY A 63 -3.91 -13.43 -12.01
C GLY A 63 -4.67 -12.12 -12.16
N ASP A 64 -5.75 -11.92 -11.42
CA ASP A 64 -6.58 -10.73 -11.50
C ASP A 64 -5.89 -9.49 -10.89
N VAL A 65 -5.15 -9.62 -9.81
CA VAL A 65 -4.26 -8.56 -9.30
C VAL A 65 -3.18 -8.18 -10.33
N LEU A 66 -2.60 -9.17 -11.04
CA LEU A 66 -1.66 -8.92 -12.14
C LEU A 66 -2.35 -8.20 -13.29
N LEU A 67 -3.53 -8.65 -13.71
CA LEU A 67 -4.36 -8.00 -14.73
C LEU A 67 -4.61 -6.54 -14.37
N GLN A 68 -5.02 -6.24 -13.14
CA GLN A 68 -5.24 -4.86 -12.69
C GLN A 68 -3.99 -3.99 -12.85
N SER A 69 -2.80 -4.53 -12.58
CA SER A 69 -1.54 -3.79 -12.75
C SER A 69 -1.27 -3.46 -14.22
N VAL A 70 -1.45 -4.43 -15.12
CA VAL A 70 -1.22 -4.27 -16.57
C VAL A 70 -2.25 -3.31 -17.17
N VAL A 71 -3.52 -3.45 -16.82
CA VAL A 71 -4.62 -2.60 -17.32
C VAL A 71 -4.46 -1.15 -16.85
N GLN A 72 -4.13 -0.94 -15.58
CA GLN A 72 -3.87 0.42 -15.05
C GLN A 72 -2.73 1.11 -15.81
N ALA A 73 -1.65 0.40 -16.10
CA ALA A 73 -0.55 0.93 -16.88
C ALA A 73 -0.97 1.21 -18.34
N ARG A 74 -1.74 0.29 -18.94
CA ARG A 74 -2.26 0.48 -20.31
C ARG A 74 -3.15 1.72 -20.44
N VAL A 75 -3.95 2.03 -19.44
CA VAL A 75 -4.72 3.28 -19.39
C VAL A 75 -3.78 4.50 -19.35
N CYS A 76 -2.70 4.44 -18.55
CA CYS A 76 -1.72 5.51 -18.44
C CYS A 76 -0.95 5.78 -19.74
N GLU A 77 -0.78 4.80 -20.63
CA GLU A 77 -0.16 5.02 -21.95
C GLU A 77 -0.94 6.01 -22.82
N SER A 78 -2.23 6.21 -22.53
CA SER A 78 -3.08 7.17 -23.23
C SER A 78 -3.05 8.58 -22.64
N ASP A 79 -2.29 8.81 -21.55
CA ASP A 79 -2.10 10.14 -20.96
C ASP A 79 -1.31 11.04 -21.93
N THR A 80 -1.75 12.27 -22.09
CA THR A 80 -1.13 13.21 -23.03
C THR A 80 0.01 14.02 -22.42
N GLU A 81 0.10 14.06 -21.10
CA GLU A 81 1.09 14.87 -20.37
C GLU A 81 2.26 14.01 -19.88
N ASP A 82 1.97 12.82 -19.33
CA ASP A 82 2.98 11.93 -18.75
C ASP A 82 2.62 10.46 -19.03
N PRO A 83 2.69 10.00 -20.31
CA PRO A 83 2.37 8.62 -20.66
C PRO A 83 3.44 7.65 -20.14
N PHE A 84 3.01 6.52 -19.57
CA PHE A 84 3.89 5.42 -19.19
C PHE A 84 3.18 4.07 -19.31
N GLY A 85 3.93 3.03 -19.62
CA GLY A 85 3.43 1.66 -19.77
C GLY A 85 3.93 0.72 -18.69
N ILE A 86 3.51 -0.55 -18.80
CA ILE A 86 3.84 -1.59 -17.82
C ILE A 86 5.35 -1.89 -17.79
N ASP A 87 6.06 -1.75 -18.91
CA ASP A 87 7.49 -1.99 -18.95
C ASP A 87 8.25 -0.94 -18.12
N GLU A 88 7.88 0.34 -18.21
CA GLU A 88 8.46 1.38 -17.35
C GLU A 88 8.16 1.13 -15.87
N VAL A 89 6.96 0.69 -15.54
CA VAL A 89 6.58 0.32 -14.16
C VAL A 89 7.46 -0.84 -13.67
N ALA A 90 7.70 -1.85 -14.52
CA ALA A 90 8.55 -2.99 -14.23
C ALA A 90 10.02 -2.58 -14.03
N ASP A 91 10.57 -1.74 -14.92
CA ASP A 91 11.95 -1.25 -14.82
C ASP A 91 12.17 -0.43 -13.53
N ARG A 92 11.24 0.45 -13.19
CA ARG A 92 11.28 1.20 -11.92
C ARG A 92 11.21 0.24 -10.71
N LEU A 93 10.44 -0.84 -10.80
CA LEU A 93 10.38 -1.86 -9.75
C LEU A 93 11.71 -2.62 -9.64
N VAL A 94 12.31 -3.04 -10.76
CA VAL A 94 13.60 -3.75 -10.80
C VAL A 94 14.69 -2.88 -10.17
N ASN A 95 14.83 -1.63 -10.62
CA ASN A 95 15.81 -0.69 -10.07
C ASN A 95 15.63 -0.50 -8.55
N LYS A 96 14.39 -0.34 -8.11
CA LYS A 96 14.06 -0.24 -6.69
C LYS A 96 14.45 -1.48 -5.89
N LEU A 97 14.21 -2.68 -6.43
CA LEU A 97 14.54 -3.94 -5.76
C LEU A 97 16.06 -4.11 -5.66
N ILE A 98 16.81 -3.89 -6.73
CA ILE A 98 18.27 -3.96 -6.75
C ILE A 98 18.86 -2.98 -5.73
N THR A 99 18.45 -1.70 -5.79
CA THR A 99 18.94 -0.65 -4.88
C THR A 99 18.66 -0.97 -3.41
N ARG A 100 17.54 -1.62 -3.10
CA ARG A 100 17.16 -1.93 -1.70
C ARG A 100 17.73 -3.25 -1.18
N HIS A 101 18.37 -4.04 -2.03
CA HIS A 101 18.99 -5.30 -1.67
C HIS A 101 20.47 -5.36 -2.04
N PRO A 102 21.29 -4.37 -1.61
CA PRO A 102 22.72 -4.34 -1.96
C PRO A 102 23.47 -5.56 -1.46
N HIS A 103 23.03 -6.18 -0.37
CA HIS A 103 23.58 -7.42 0.16
C HIS A 103 23.41 -8.64 -0.79
N VAL A 104 22.54 -8.53 -1.80
CA VAL A 104 22.33 -9.58 -2.82
C VAL A 104 23.00 -9.20 -4.13
N PHE A 105 22.88 -7.94 -4.55
CA PHE A 105 23.26 -7.50 -5.90
C PHE A 105 24.60 -6.76 -5.98
N ALA A 106 25.16 -6.24 -4.84
CA ALA A 106 26.43 -5.50 -4.87
C ALA A 106 27.66 -6.34 -5.30
N ALA A 107 27.56 -7.68 -5.27
CA ALA A 107 28.66 -8.56 -5.69
C ALA A 107 28.81 -8.62 -7.22
N ASP A 108 27.78 -8.32 -7.99
CA ASP A 108 27.81 -8.39 -9.46
C ASP A 108 28.33 -7.10 -10.12
N ASP A 109 28.30 -5.95 -9.43
CA ASP A 109 28.75 -4.65 -9.96
C ASP A 109 30.28 -4.45 -9.93
N ALA A 110 31.02 -5.30 -9.25
CA ALA A 110 32.48 -5.21 -9.20
C ALA A 110 33.17 -5.53 -10.55
N GLY A 111 32.41 -5.94 -11.57
CA GLY A 111 32.94 -6.38 -12.88
C GLY A 111 32.56 -5.54 -14.08
N ASN A 112 31.60 -4.59 -14.00
CA ASN A 112 31.13 -3.91 -15.20
C ASN A 112 30.62 -2.46 -14.97
N SER A 113 31.49 -1.59 -14.45
CA SER A 113 31.22 -0.16 -14.41
C SER A 113 31.91 0.58 -15.53
N SER A 114 31.24 0.66 -16.70
CA SER A 114 31.49 1.71 -17.66
C SER A 114 30.14 2.20 -18.19
N ASP A 115 29.82 3.42 -17.81
CA ASP A 115 28.80 4.29 -18.41
C ASP A 115 27.38 4.23 -17.86
N SER A 116 27.15 4.87 -16.72
CA SER A 116 25.91 5.60 -16.48
C SER A 116 26.16 6.78 -15.52
N SER A 117 26.10 7.97 -16.10
CA SER A 117 26.31 9.27 -15.46
C SER A 117 25.06 9.75 -14.71
N ASP A 118 24.63 9.01 -13.69
CA ASP A 118 23.78 9.54 -12.63
C ASP A 118 24.37 9.09 -11.28
N ALA A 119 25.50 9.73 -10.97
CA ALA A 119 26.17 9.58 -9.68
C ALA A 119 25.30 10.19 -8.59
N PHE A 120 24.61 9.36 -7.82
CA PHE A 120 24.15 9.75 -6.51
C PHE A 120 25.39 10.06 -5.65
N ASP A 121 25.48 11.29 -5.17
CA ASP A 121 26.52 11.81 -4.31
C ASP A 121 26.85 10.82 -3.19
N ALA A 122 27.96 10.13 -3.33
CA ALA A 122 28.57 9.31 -2.31
C ALA A 122 29.46 10.22 -1.44
N ASP A 123 28.84 11.07 -0.60
CA ASP A 123 29.55 11.74 0.47
C ASP A 123 29.12 11.20 1.84
N SER A 124 29.71 10.09 2.21
CA SER A 124 30.05 9.77 3.61
C SER A 124 31.00 8.57 3.63
N ASN A 125 32.26 8.94 3.82
CA ASN A 125 33.35 8.07 4.21
C ASN A 125 33.04 7.40 5.56
N ASP A 126 32.39 6.23 5.53
CA ASP A 126 32.43 5.26 6.61
C ASP A 126 32.96 3.94 6.02
N GLY A 127 34.29 3.80 6.06
CA GLY A 127 35.04 2.67 5.56
C GLY A 127 34.86 1.43 6.44
N GLY A 128 33.64 0.93 6.51
CA GLY A 128 33.30 -0.38 7.04
C GLY A 128 32.80 -1.25 5.90
N GLU A 129 33.53 -2.31 5.62
CA GLU A 129 33.07 -3.45 4.83
C GLU A 129 31.66 -3.81 5.33
N ALA A 130 30.63 -3.55 4.51
CA ALA A 130 29.24 -3.75 4.92
C ALA A 130 29.04 -5.25 5.12
N ALA A 131 29.19 -5.72 6.35
CA ALA A 131 28.92 -7.08 6.74
C ALA A 131 27.52 -7.45 6.21
N GLN A 132 27.41 -8.56 5.49
CA GLN A 132 26.13 -9.06 5.00
C GLN A 132 25.18 -9.22 6.18
N PRO A 133 23.95 -8.75 6.10
CA PRO A 133 23.01 -8.86 7.21
C PRO A 133 22.76 -10.35 7.49
N GLU A 134 23.10 -10.78 8.70
CA GLU A 134 23.05 -12.20 9.11
C GLU A 134 21.64 -12.64 9.54
N SER A 135 20.67 -11.74 9.64
CA SER A 135 19.30 -12.06 10.07
C SER A 135 18.24 -11.34 9.26
N PRO A 136 17.01 -11.89 9.16
CA PRO A 136 15.87 -11.22 8.53
C PRO A 136 15.58 -9.84 9.12
N GLU A 137 15.78 -9.67 10.43
CA GLU A 137 15.57 -8.40 11.13
C GLU A 137 16.60 -7.34 10.71
N ALA A 138 17.87 -7.75 10.52
CA ALA A 138 18.94 -6.89 10.04
C ALA A 138 18.69 -6.45 8.58
N VAL A 139 18.21 -7.36 7.72
CA VAL A 139 17.76 -7.05 6.35
C VAL A 139 16.62 -6.04 6.37
N LEU A 140 15.61 -6.25 7.21
CA LEU A 140 14.47 -5.35 7.32
C LEU A 140 14.88 -3.96 7.80
N ALA A 141 15.79 -3.87 8.78
CA ALA A 141 16.33 -2.61 9.28
C ALA A 141 17.12 -1.85 8.19
N LEU A 142 17.95 -2.55 7.42
CA LEU A 142 18.67 -1.99 6.29
C LEU A 142 17.70 -1.45 5.23
N TRP A 143 16.71 -2.22 4.87
CA TRP A 143 15.69 -1.85 3.89
C TRP A 143 14.87 -0.62 4.34
N GLU A 144 14.52 -0.54 5.63
CA GLU A 144 13.84 0.64 6.19
C GLU A 144 14.73 1.88 6.14
N LYS A 145 16.03 1.74 6.43
CA LYS A 145 17.02 2.82 6.35
C LYS A 145 17.16 3.35 4.91
N MET A 146 17.24 2.46 3.93
CA MET A 146 17.32 2.83 2.52
C MET A 146 16.05 3.52 2.04
N LYS A 147 14.88 3.02 2.43
CA LYS A 147 13.60 3.63 2.14
C LYS A 147 13.42 5.03 2.77
N GLN A 148 14.05 5.29 3.90
CA GLN A 148 14.07 6.61 4.51
C GLN A 148 14.96 7.58 3.72
N ARG A 149 16.14 7.13 3.26
CA ARG A 149 17.06 7.94 2.44
C ARG A 149 16.46 8.31 1.10
N GLU A 150 15.86 7.34 0.38
CA GLU A 150 15.21 7.56 -0.92
C GLU A 150 14.10 8.63 -0.88
N LYS A 151 13.36 8.70 0.19
CA LYS A 151 12.12 9.51 0.23
C LYS A 151 12.27 10.88 0.88
N HIS A 152 13.44 11.25 1.41
CA HIS A 152 13.69 12.53 2.10
C HIS A 152 12.50 13.01 2.95
N ARG A 153 11.89 12.09 3.74
CA ARG A 153 10.63 12.33 4.42
C ARG A 153 10.69 13.48 5.38
N LYS A 154 9.84 14.47 5.19
CA LYS A 154 9.68 15.64 6.05
C LYS A 154 8.85 15.35 7.31
N SER A 155 8.10 14.25 7.34
CA SER A 155 7.21 13.87 8.44
C SER A 155 7.21 12.36 8.65
N VAL A 156 7.04 11.93 9.91
CA VAL A 156 6.88 10.51 10.29
C VAL A 156 5.71 9.85 9.56
N LEU A 157 4.65 10.60 9.27
CA LEU A 157 3.45 10.11 8.62
C LEU A 157 3.49 10.19 7.08
N GLU A 158 4.53 10.79 6.52
CA GLU A 158 4.66 10.93 5.07
C GLU A 158 4.74 9.55 4.38
N GLY A 159 4.00 9.41 3.28
CA GLY A 159 3.90 8.16 2.52
C GLY A 159 2.98 7.10 3.15
N ILE A 160 2.15 7.46 4.14
CA ILE A 160 1.00 6.66 4.54
C ILE A 160 -0.19 7.11 3.71
N SER A 161 -0.72 6.23 2.87
CA SER A 161 -1.89 6.54 2.04
C SER A 161 -3.09 6.92 2.91
N ARG A 162 -3.79 8.00 2.51
CA ARG A 162 -5.04 8.42 3.17
C ARG A 162 -6.25 7.60 2.71
N ALA A 163 -6.12 6.89 1.58
CA ALA A 163 -7.17 6.03 1.02
C ALA A 163 -7.24 4.64 1.67
N GLN A 164 -6.28 4.28 2.54
CA GLN A 164 -6.37 3.03 3.31
C GLN A 164 -7.60 3.01 4.21
N GLY A 165 -8.17 1.82 4.44
CA GLY A 165 -9.16 1.60 5.50
C GLY A 165 -8.66 2.14 6.85
N ALA A 166 -9.57 2.57 7.71
CA ALA A 166 -9.23 3.26 8.95
C ALA A 166 -8.33 2.42 9.86
N LEU A 167 -8.64 1.13 10.02
CA LEU A 167 -7.92 0.24 10.93
C LEU A 167 -6.49 -0.07 10.43
N PRO A 168 -6.26 -0.51 9.17
CA PRO A 168 -4.91 -0.69 8.64
C PRO A 168 -4.10 0.61 8.65
N ARG A 169 -4.74 1.75 8.40
CA ARG A 169 -4.08 3.06 8.47
C ARG A 169 -3.64 3.39 9.89
N ALA A 170 -4.51 3.19 10.87
CA ALA A 170 -4.20 3.41 12.29
C ALA A 170 -3.03 2.52 12.74
N ALA A 171 -3.05 1.22 12.41
CA ALA A 171 -1.96 0.30 12.67
C ALA A 171 -0.63 0.77 12.08
N LYS A 172 -0.65 1.30 10.86
CA LYS A 172 0.53 1.84 10.19
C LYS A 172 1.05 3.13 10.82
N VAL A 173 0.15 4.03 11.24
CA VAL A 173 0.49 5.27 11.97
C VAL A 173 1.16 4.91 13.30
N VAL A 174 0.55 4.06 14.11
CA VAL A 174 1.09 3.58 15.39
C VAL A 174 2.47 2.93 15.18
N SER A 175 2.62 2.05 14.19
CA SER A 175 3.90 1.42 13.87
C SER A 175 5.00 2.43 13.49
N ARG A 176 4.64 3.51 12.78
CA ARG A 176 5.59 4.56 12.42
C ARG A 176 6.00 5.41 13.62
N ILE A 177 5.05 5.78 14.46
CA ILE A 177 5.31 6.52 15.70
C ILE A 177 6.24 5.70 16.61
N SER A 178 5.93 4.41 16.84
CA SER A 178 6.71 3.52 17.71
C SER A 178 8.19 3.38 17.29
N LYS A 179 8.48 3.51 16.00
CA LYS A 179 9.85 3.44 15.45
C LYS A 179 10.56 4.80 15.40
N SER A 180 9.90 5.87 15.80
CA SER A 180 10.46 7.22 15.77
C SER A 180 11.34 7.49 17.01
N PRO A 181 12.45 8.20 16.87
CA PRO A 181 13.23 8.67 18.02
C PRO A 181 12.45 9.53 19.03
N ASN A 182 11.36 10.16 18.56
CA ASN A 182 10.49 11.02 19.35
C ASN A 182 9.13 10.35 19.65
N ALA A 183 9.10 9.03 19.80
CA ALA A 183 7.88 8.24 19.96
C ALA A 183 6.96 8.78 21.07
N ASP A 184 7.50 9.05 22.27
CA ASP A 184 6.73 9.53 23.41
C ASP A 184 6.01 10.85 23.13
N ARG A 185 6.70 11.81 22.51
CA ARG A 185 6.12 13.11 22.14
C ARG A 185 5.04 12.96 21.06
N LEU A 186 5.28 12.07 20.10
CA LEU A 186 4.34 11.82 19.02
C LEU A 186 3.11 11.07 19.52
N PHE A 187 3.26 10.15 20.47
CA PHE A 187 2.12 9.50 21.11
C PHE A 187 1.33 10.45 21.98
N ALA A 188 1.99 11.36 22.72
CA ALA A 188 1.28 12.40 23.46
C ALA A 188 0.39 13.25 22.53
N ALA A 189 0.91 13.68 21.37
CA ALA A 189 0.14 14.41 20.38
C ALA A 189 -0.92 13.56 19.67
N PHE A 190 -0.70 12.25 19.56
CA PHE A 190 -1.68 11.31 18.99
C PHE A 190 -2.85 11.05 19.94
N ASP A 191 -2.59 11.04 21.25
CA ASP A 191 -3.58 10.82 22.31
C ASP A 191 -4.30 12.14 22.69
N GLU A 192 -3.88 13.31 22.18
CA GLU A 192 -4.61 14.57 22.37
C GLU A 192 -5.93 14.55 21.62
N PRO A 193 -7.07 14.87 22.27
CA PRO A 193 -8.36 14.93 21.58
C PRO A 193 -8.31 15.95 20.44
N ALA A 194 -8.93 15.63 19.33
CA ALA A 194 -8.98 16.52 18.17
C ALA A 194 -9.61 17.87 18.58
N ALA A 195 -8.89 18.97 18.37
CA ALA A 195 -9.41 20.30 18.64
C ALA A 195 -10.75 20.51 17.94
N ALA A 196 -11.73 21.04 18.69
CA ALA A 196 -13.14 21.17 18.28
C ALA A 196 -13.37 22.03 17.01
N ASP A 197 -12.35 22.76 16.54
CA ASP A 197 -12.45 23.77 15.48
C ASP A 197 -11.75 23.43 14.15
N ALA A 198 -11.23 22.22 13.97
CA ALA A 198 -10.73 21.85 12.65
C ALA A 198 -11.91 21.58 11.71
N GLN A 199 -12.17 22.49 10.76
CA GLN A 199 -12.98 22.24 9.58
C GLN A 199 -12.46 20.98 8.89
N ARG A 200 -13.05 19.83 9.23
CA ARG A 200 -12.84 18.61 8.47
C ARG A 200 -13.72 18.75 7.24
N ASP A 201 -13.11 18.87 6.07
CA ASP A 201 -13.81 18.75 4.80
C ASP A 201 -14.49 17.37 4.77
N ASP A 202 -15.80 17.38 4.99
CA ASP A 202 -16.67 16.21 4.86
C ASP A 202 -16.73 15.81 3.39
N VAL A 203 -15.82 14.93 2.97
CA VAL A 203 -15.89 14.26 1.67
C VAL A 203 -16.90 13.11 1.76
N HIS A 204 -18.17 13.44 1.91
CA HIS A 204 -19.28 12.57 1.56
C HIS A 204 -20.36 13.39 0.85
N PRO A 205 -20.48 13.29 -0.49
CA PRO A 205 -21.66 13.79 -1.17
C PRO A 205 -22.73 12.69 -1.12
N GLN A 206 -23.74 12.88 -0.31
CA GLN A 206 -25.13 12.48 -0.48
C GLN A 206 -25.79 12.16 0.86
N ALA A 207 -26.29 13.20 1.49
CA ALA A 207 -27.62 13.20 2.12
C ALA A 207 -28.03 14.68 2.26
N ALA A 208 -28.70 15.17 1.23
CA ALA A 208 -29.31 16.49 1.26
C ALA A 208 -30.54 16.49 2.19
N SER A 209 -30.70 17.63 2.84
CA SER A 209 -31.90 18.12 3.53
C SER A 209 -32.27 17.44 4.86
N GLN A 210 -31.93 18.10 5.97
CA GLN A 210 -32.91 18.73 6.83
C GLN A 210 -32.20 19.50 7.96
N SER A 211 -32.45 20.79 8.01
CA SER A 211 -32.15 21.68 9.12
C SER A 211 -32.96 21.21 10.34
N GLU A 212 -32.27 20.85 11.42
CA GLU A 212 -32.70 21.14 12.80
C GLU A 212 -31.72 20.56 13.81
N SER A 213 -31.39 21.35 14.84
CA SER A 213 -30.68 21.05 16.10
C SER A 213 -29.15 20.92 16.05
N SER A 214 -28.49 22.07 16.16
CA SER A 214 -27.04 22.16 16.36
C SER A 214 -26.51 21.55 17.68
N GLY A 215 -27.41 21.30 18.67
CA GLY A 215 -27.00 20.70 19.96
C GLY A 215 -26.91 19.17 19.95
N ASP A 216 -27.76 18.50 19.18
CA ASP A 216 -27.79 17.02 19.12
C ASP A 216 -26.63 16.48 18.28
N ASN A 217 -26.18 17.26 17.32
CA ASN A 217 -25.06 16.91 16.45
C ASN A 217 -23.69 16.97 17.18
N SER A 218 -23.54 17.88 18.18
CA SER A 218 -22.32 17.97 18.99
C SER A 218 -22.15 16.75 19.90
N ALA A 219 -23.21 16.36 20.61
CA ALA A 219 -23.16 15.19 21.50
C ALA A 219 -22.94 13.86 20.75
N ALA A 220 -23.52 13.73 19.55
CA ALA A 220 -23.28 12.56 18.69
C ALA A 220 -21.83 12.53 18.20
N ARG A 221 -21.24 13.68 17.88
CA ARG A 221 -19.85 13.81 17.45
C ARG A 221 -18.87 13.48 18.59
N GLU A 222 -19.11 14.00 19.79
CA GLU A 222 -18.28 13.68 20.97
C GLU A 222 -18.28 12.16 21.27
N LYS A 223 -19.43 11.49 21.13
CA LYS A 223 -19.49 10.03 21.28
C LYS A 223 -18.74 9.30 20.17
N ALA A 224 -18.84 9.77 18.93
CA ALA A 224 -18.10 9.17 17.80
C ALA A 224 -16.60 9.31 17.97
N ASP A 225 -16.13 10.47 18.41
CA ASP A 225 -14.71 10.71 18.69
C ASP A 225 -14.23 9.82 19.86
N ALA A 226 -15.03 9.64 20.93
CA ALA A 226 -14.70 8.73 22.03
C ALA A 226 -14.56 7.26 21.57
N TYR A 227 -15.45 6.75 20.71
CA TYR A 227 -15.30 5.41 20.14
C TYR A 227 -14.08 5.29 19.23
N ALA A 228 -13.77 6.32 18.46
CA ALA A 228 -12.56 6.34 17.64
C ALA A 228 -11.29 6.27 18.50
N ASP A 229 -11.25 7.01 19.60
CA ASP A 229 -10.13 6.99 20.57
C ASP A 229 -9.97 5.61 21.24
N GLU A 230 -11.08 4.94 21.60
CA GLU A 230 -11.04 3.58 22.12
C GLU A 230 -10.44 2.60 21.08
N ILE A 231 -10.85 2.69 19.80
CA ILE A 231 -10.29 1.86 18.73
C ILE A 231 -8.81 2.12 18.57
N LEU A 232 -8.36 3.39 18.58
CA LEU A 232 -6.95 3.75 18.49
C LEU A 232 -6.13 3.20 19.66
N ALA A 233 -6.68 3.21 20.87
CA ALA A 233 -6.06 2.62 22.05
C ALA A 233 -5.89 1.09 21.90
N VAL A 234 -6.91 0.40 21.36
CA VAL A 234 -6.83 -1.04 21.06
C VAL A 234 -5.75 -1.33 20.02
N VAL A 235 -5.70 -0.56 18.92
CA VAL A 235 -4.66 -0.69 17.88
C VAL A 235 -3.26 -0.53 18.46
N ARG A 236 -3.07 0.46 19.35
CA ARG A 236 -1.78 0.70 20.03
C ARG A 236 -1.39 -0.48 20.92
N LYS A 237 -2.31 -1.00 21.70
CA LYS A 237 -2.09 -2.16 22.56
C LYS A 237 -1.74 -3.41 21.75
N ALA A 238 -2.52 -3.72 20.71
CA ALA A 238 -2.25 -4.83 19.80
C ALA A 238 -0.84 -4.75 19.20
N ARG A 239 -0.40 -3.54 18.85
CA ARG A 239 0.96 -3.32 18.33
C ARG A 239 2.05 -3.65 19.36
N VAL A 240 1.86 -3.29 20.64
CA VAL A 240 2.79 -3.63 21.72
C VAL A 240 2.86 -5.15 21.91
N ASP A 241 1.71 -5.82 21.81
CA ASP A 241 1.58 -7.27 21.94
C ASP A 241 2.03 -8.04 20.67
N GLY A 242 2.47 -7.33 19.61
CA GLY A 242 2.92 -7.92 18.33
C GLY A 242 1.79 -8.49 17.48
N ILE A 243 0.53 -8.09 17.75
CA ILE A 243 -0.68 -8.60 17.09
C ILE A 243 -1.03 -7.72 15.89
N ASP A 244 -1.30 -8.33 14.73
CA ASP A 244 -1.98 -7.69 13.61
C ASP A 244 -3.48 -7.65 13.89
N ILE A 245 -3.96 -6.47 14.32
CA ILE A 245 -5.36 -6.30 14.73
C ILE A 245 -6.34 -6.38 13.55
N GLU A 246 -5.92 -6.03 12.34
CA GLU A 246 -6.75 -6.14 11.13
C GLU A 246 -7.05 -7.61 10.82
N SER A 247 -6.01 -8.45 10.75
CA SER A 247 -6.17 -9.89 10.53
C SER A 247 -6.92 -10.56 11.69
N ALA A 248 -6.65 -10.16 12.92
CA ALA A 248 -7.34 -10.72 14.11
C ALA A 248 -8.84 -10.42 14.07
N LEU A 249 -9.23 -9.19 13.70
CA LEU A 249 -10.63 -8.81 13.60
C LEU A 249 -11.32 -9.52 12.41
N ARG A 250 -10.67 -9.64 11.26
CA ARG A 250 -11.18 -10.33 10.09
C ARG A 250 -11.44 -11.82 10.39
N ASN A 251 -10.49 -12.51 11.04
CA ASN A 251 -10.68 -13.89 11.48
C ASN A 251 -11.86 -14.02 12.46
N ARG A 252 -11.98 -13.06 13.39
CA ARG A 252 -13.10 -13.08 14.33
C ARG A 252 -14.45 -12.89 13.66
N LEU A 253 -14.52 -12.06 12.62
CA LEU A 253 -15.75 -11.89 11.83
C LEU A 253 -16.10 -13.17 11.07
N ARG A 254 -15.14 -13.91 10.50
CA ARG A 254 -15.37 -15.23 9.91
C ARG A 254 -15.99 -16.21 10.88
N ASP A 255 -15.46 -16.28 12.12
CA ASP A 255 -16.06 -17.10 13.17
C ASP A 255 -17.54 -16.72 13.45
N VAL A 256 -17.88 -15.44 13.32
CA VAL A 256 -19.25 -14.95 13.49
C VAL A 256 -20.11 -15.40 12.30
N ASP A 257 -19.61 -15.24 11.07
CA ASP A 257 -20.33 -15.64 9.86
C ASP A 257 -20.63 -17.14 9.85
N GLU A 258 -19.66 -17.99 10.22
CA GLU A 258 -19.88 -19.43 10.37
C GLU A 258 -20.96 -19.76 11.39
N LYS A 259 -20.98 -19.07 12.52
CA LYS A 259 -22.01 -19.26 13.56
C LYS A 259 -23.39 -18.84 13.10
N LEU A 260 -23.47 -17.71 12.35
CA LEU A 260 -24.73 -17.21 11.84
C LEU A 260 -25.26 -18.05 10.68
N ALA A 261 -24.41 -18.68 9.88
CA ALA A 261 -24.79 -19.60 8.82
C ALA A 261 -25.43 -20.91 9.34
N LEU A 262 -25.31 -21.22 10.62
CA LEU A 262 -25.90 -22.39 11.27
C LEU A 262 -27.31 -22.11 11.87
N ILE A 263 -27.79 -20.87 11.84
CA ILE A 263 -29.11 -20.44 12.32
C ILE A 263 -30.11 -20.33 11.18
#